data_2197ac83a63a17bd44c23dea46198ed9
#
_entry.id   2197ac83a63a17bd44c23dea46198ed9
#
_cell.length_a   1.000
_cell.length_b   1.000
_cell.length_c   1.000
_cell.angle_alpha   90.00
_cell.angle_beta   90.00
_cell.angle_gamma   90.00
#
_symmetry.space_group_name_H-M   'P 1'
#
loop_
_entity.id
_entity.type
_entity.pdbx_description
1 polymer ?
#
loop_
_entity_poly.entity_id
_entity_poly.type
_entity_poly.pdbx_seq_one_letter_code
_entity_poly.pdbx_strand_id
1 'polypeptide(L)'
;MSWVQPVRIPADVDQEDKIVSGFTLRQLIILAVTGAGLYAAYLAVGDRVPLAASGAVAFPVAVAGILLAIGKRDGVSLDRYLLAALNHQRSPKHLVSGHNDIPATPTWMIAKPGPNPAPLRLPAHGVGRDGLIELGNDGVAAVAEVSTVSFALRTPDEQDALVAVFGRWLNSLSGPAQILVRAERVDLSETIANLQDGASQLPHPALTAAAHEHAAFLAGISARHDLLRRQVLLVIREPVTGTHGREAAAARALRRLDEAARLLNACGLTVRLLDASAAHALLTACFDPTAPPLASTDFAMPGEVITRGENW
;
A
#
# COMPACT_ATOMS: atom_id res chain seq x y z
N MET A 1 -39.24 -21.67 2.66
CA MET A 1 -38.41 -20.62 3.26
C MET A 1 -37.17 -21.31 3.82
N SER A 2 -36.10 -21.34 3.05
CA SER A 2 -34.81 -21.89 3.48
C SER A 2 -34.06 -20.77 4.21
N TRP A 3 -33.82 -20.95 5.49
CA TRP A 3 -33.01 -20.06 6.30
C TRP A 3 -31.58 -20.14 5.82
N VAL A 4 -31.10 -19.13 5.09
CA VAL A 4 -29.70 -18.97 4.79
C VAL A 4 -29.02 -18.66 6.11
N GLN A 5 -28.29 -19.64 6.66
CA GLN A 5 -27.47 -19.39 7.84
C GLN A 5 -26.38 -18.34 7.47
N PRO A 6 -26.25 -17.26 8.24
CA PRO A 6 -25.19 -16.29 7.98
C PRO A 6 -23.82 -16.99 8.12
N VAL A 7 -23.05 -17.00 7.04
CA VAL A 7 -21.68 -17.49 7.06
C VAL A 7 -20.88 -16.55 7.95
N ARG A 8 -20.48 -17.02 9.13
CA ARG A 8 -19.53 -16.30 9.98
C ARG A 8 -18.17 -16.31 9.30
N ILE A 9 -17.76 -15.19 8.74
CA ILE A 9 -16.39 -15.00 8.32
C ILE A 9 -15.55 -14.85 9.59
N PRO A 10 -14.54 -15.71 9.85
CA PRO A 10 -13.66 -15.57 11.01
C PRO A 10 -13.00 -14.19 10.97
N ALA A 11 -12.96 -13.50 12.09
CA ALA A 11 -12.34 -12.18 12.19
C ALA A 11 -10.82 -12.20 11.97
N ASP A 12 -10.21 -13.39 12.02
CA ASP A 12 -8.76 -13.61 11.89
C ASP A 12 -8.50 -14.53 10.69
N VAL A 13 -8.38 -13.94 9.50
CA VAL A 13 -8.09 -14.65 8.24
C VAL A 13 -6.61 -15.04 8.17
N ASP A 14 -5.76 -14.41 9.00
CA ASP A 14 -4.30 -14.62 9.03
C ASP A 14 -3.86 -15.67 10.08
N GLN A 15 -4.80 -16.43 10.65
CA GLN A 15 -4.45 -17.44 11.63
C GLN A 15 -3.67 -18.59 10.97
N GLU A 16 -2.40 -18.72 11.36
CA GLU A 16 -1.51 -19.79 10.85
C GLU A 16 -2.12 -21.17 11.16
N ASP A 17 -2.24 -22.04 10.14
CA ASP A 17 -2.77 -23.39 10.29
C ASP A 17 -1.93 -24.23 11.26
N LYS A 18 -2.58 -24.78 12.27
CA LYS A 18 -1.98 -25.69 13.24
C LYS A 18 -2.05 -27.11 12.70
N ILE A 19 -0.88 -27.71 12.38
CA ILE A 19 -0.83 -29.01 11.70
C ILE A 19 -0.70 -30.17 12.68
N VAL A 20 0.20 -30.09 13.68
CA VAL A 20 0.46 -31.18 14.61
C VAL A 20 0.48 -30.65 16.05
N SER A 21 -0.32 -31.24 16.94
CA SER A 21 -0.35 -30.93 18.39
C SER A 21 -0.42 -29.42 18.72
N GLY A 22 -1.08 -28.63 17.87
CA GLY A 22 -1.22 -27.19 18.08
C GLY A 22 -0.02 -26.34 17.61
N PHE A 23 0.99 -26.95 17.00
CA PHE A 23 2.13 -26.25 16.39
C PHE A 23 1.91 -26.01 14.90
N THR A 24 2.41 -24.87 14.43
CA THR A 24 2.45 -24.56 13.00
C THR A 24 3.64 -25.25 12.33
N LEU A 25 3.58 -25.44 11.00
CA LEU A 25 4.67 -26.04 10.23
C LEU A 25 6.01 -25.33 10.49
N ARG A 26 5.98 -24.00 10.59
CA ARG A 26 7.15 -23.18 10.85
C ARG A 26 7.79 -23.47 12.21
N GLN A 27 6.97 -23.57 13.25
CA GLN A 27 7.44 -23.92 14.61
C GLN A 27 8.10 -25.28 14.64
N LEU A 28 7.50 -26.27 13.95
CA LEU A 28 8.07 -27.61 13.83
C LEU A 28 9.43 -27.61 13.10
N ILE A 29 9.56 -26.83 12.04
CA ILE A 29 10.84 -26.69 11.31
C ILE A 29 11.93 -26.11 12.21
N ILE A 30 11.63 -25.04 12.96
CA ILE A 30 12.60 -24.41 13.87
C ILE A 30 13.04 -25.40 14.96
N LEU A 31 12.10 -26.12 15.56
CA LEU A 31 12.40 -27.13 16.58
C LEU A 31 13.21 -28.29 16.00
N ALA A 32 12.85 -28.77 14.80
CA ALA A 32 13.57 -29.87 14.12
C ALA A 32 15.00 -29.45 13.77
N VAL A 33 15.20 -28.24 13.25
CA VAL A 33 16.55 -27.72 12.91
C VAL A 33 17.38 -27.53 14.19
N THR A 34 16.78 -27.01 15.26
CA THR A 34 17.48 -26.88 16.54
C THR A 34 17.87 -28.23 17.12
N GLY A 35 16.95 -29.19 17.12
CA GLY A 35 17.21 -30.56 17.60
C GLY A 35 18.26 -31.30 16.78
N ALA A 36 18.16 -31.23 15.44
CA ALA A 36 19.13 -31.80 14.53
C ALA A 36 20.52 -31.16 14.69
N GLY A 37 20.59 -29.86 14.87
CA GLY A 37 21.84 -29.13 15.13
C GLY A 37 22.50 -29.55 16.44
N LEU A 38 21.74 -29.69 17.51
CA LEU A 38 22.22 -30.16 18.80
C LEU A 38 22.69 -31.63 18.72
N TYR A 39 21.95 -32.47 18.01
CA TYR A 39 22.33 -33.87 17.81
C TYR A 39 23.60 -34.00 16.97
N ALA A 40 23.71 -33.23 15.89
CA ALA A 40 24.93 -33.21 15.07
C ALA A 40 26.15 -32.69 15.87
N ALA A 41 25.97 -31.67 16.69
CA ALA A 41 27.01 -31.15 17.58
C ALA A 41 27.46 -32.23 18.60
N TYR A 42 26.49 -32.96 19.19
CA TYR A 42 26.78 -34.06 20.09
C TYR A 42 27.60 -35.16 19.40
N LEU A 43 27.24 -35.57 18.18
CA LEU A 43 28.01 -36.56 17.41
C LEU A 43 29.41 -36.08 17.04
N ALA A 44 29.57 -34.78 16.73
CA ALA A 44 30.85 -34.19 16.34
C ALA A 44 31.84 -34.09 17.54
N VAL A 45 31.32 -33.81 18.71
CA VAL A 45 32.13 -33.68 19.93
C VAL A 45 32.48 -35.02 20.52
N GLY A 46 31.59 -36.02 20.40
CA GLY A 46 31.80 -37.41 20.88
C GLY A 46 32.24 -37.45 22.35
N ASP A 47 33.10 -38.42 22.66
CA ASP A 47 33.61 -38.64 24.02
C ASP A 47 34.71 -37.66 24.44
N ARG A 48 35.01 -36.62 23.64
CA ARG A 48 36.09 -35.65 23.93
C ARG A 48 35.75 -34.65 25.01
N VAL A 49 34.46 -34.48 25.31
CA VAL A 49 33.98 -33.50 26.29
C VAL A 49 33.08 -34.19 27.33
N PRO A 50 33.26 -33.89 28.63
CA PRO A 50 32.38 -34.43 29.68
C PRO A 50 30.91 -34.10 29.41
N LEU A 51 30.01 -35.04 29.68
CA LEU A 51 28.59 -34.90 29.46
C LEU A 51 27.99 -33.62 30.15
N ALA A 52 28.54 -33.28 31.31
CA ALA A 52 28.13 -32.08 32.04
C ALA A 52 28.42 -30.76 31.25
N ALA A 53 29.58 -30.69 30.57
CA ALA A 53 29.97 -29.52 29.80
C ALA A 53 29.16 -29.41 28.49
N SER A 54 28.90 -30.54 27.81
CA SER A 54 28.04 -30.57 26.63
C SER A 54 26.58 -30.20 26.98
N GLY A 55 26.06 -30.66 28.11
CA GLY A 55 24.75 -30.31 28.62
C GLY A 55 24.62 -28.81 28.99
N ALA A 56 25.67 -28.25 29.56
CA ALA A 56 25.70 -26.82 29.93
C ALA A 56 25.60 -25.87 28.70
N VAL A 57 26.08 -26.34 27.52
CA VAL A 57 25.95 -25.59 26.27
C VAL A 57 24.65 -25.93 25.53
N ALA A 58 24.27 -27.20 25.52
CA ALA A 58 23.07 -27.66 24.81
C ALA A 58 21.77 -27.11 25.41
N PHE A 59 21.70 -27.00 26.73
CA PHE A 59 20.52 -26.53 27.43
C PHE A 59 20.11 -25.07 27.04
N PRO A 60 21.00 -24.05 27.12
CA PRO A 60 20.62 -22.70 26.69
C PRO A 60 20.30 -22.60 25.21
N VAL A 61 20.96 -23.40 24.32
CA VAL A 61 20.64 -23.44 22.90
C VAL A 61 19.25 -24.03 22.67
N ALA A 62 18.90 -25.12 23.35
CA ALA A 62 17.56 -25.71 23.27
C ALA A 62 16.48 -24.74 23.75
N VAL A 63 16.70 -24.07 24.89
CA VAL A 63 15.79 -23.05 25.42
C VAL A 63 15.63 -21.90 24.45
N ALA A 64 16.72 -21.39 23.86
CA ALA A 64 16.67 -20.34 22.85
C ALA A 64 15.88 -20.78 21.60
N GLY A 65 16.06 -22.01 21.13
CA GLY A 65 15.29 -22.57 20.01
C GLY A 65 13.80 -22.68 20.29
N ILE A 66 13.43 -23.10 21.49
CA ILE A 66 12.03 -23.17 21.94
C ILE A 66 11.42 -21.76 22.03
N LEU A 67 12.13 -20.80 22.63
CA LEU A 67 11.67 -19.40 22.72
C LEU A 67 11.50 -18.78 21.32
N LEU A 68 12.40 -19.08 20.40
CA LEU A 68 12.31 -18.60 19.01
C LEU A 68 11.12 -19.22 18.27
N ALA A 69 10.81 -20.51 18.52
CA ALA A 69 9.70 -21.21 17.88
C ALA A 69 8.33 -20.74 18.38
N ILE A 70 8.19 -20.57 19.70
CA ILE A 70 6.88 -20.31 20.35
C ILE A 70 6.67 -18.83 20.63
N GLY A 71 7.75 -18.07 20.85
CA GLY A 71 7.69 -16.69 21.29
C GLY A 71 7.04 -15.78 20.25
N LYS A 72 6.14 -14.91 20.73
CA LYS A 72 5.53 -13.81 19.96
C LYS A 72 5.69 -12.51 20.72
N ARG A 73 6.01 -11.44 20.01
CA ARG A 73 6.05 -10.09 20.54
C ARG A 73 5.22 -9.17 19.66
N ASP A 74 4.25 -8.49 20.23
CA ASP A 74 3.33 -7.58 19.53
C ASP A 74 2.64 -8.24 18.31
N GLY A 75 2.25 -9.53 18.44
CA GLY A 75 1.63 -10.29 17.36
C GLY A 75 2.62 -10.85 16.33
N VAL A 76 3.89 -10.43 16.36
CA VAL A 76 4.94 -10.90 15.45
C VAL A 76 5.76 -12.01 16.13
N SER A 77 6.04 -13.07 15.42
CA SER A 77 6.87 -14.17 15.90
C SER A 77 8.33 -13.76 16.07
N LEU A 78 9.02 -14.28 17.10
CA LEU A 78 10.38 -13.89 17.44
C LEU A 78 11.41 -14.18 16.34
N ASP A 79 11.22 -15.20 15.53
CA ASP A 79 12.09 -15.50 14.38
C ASP A 79 12.01 -14.41 13.31
N ARG A 80 10.79 -13.94 12.97
CA ARG A 80 10.60 -12.78 12.05
C ARG A 80 11.18 -11.51 12.63
N TYR A 81 11.00 -11.31 13.93
CA TYR A 81 11.57 -10.16 14.63
C TYR A 81 13.10 -10.19 14.59
N LEU A 82 13.71 -11.35 14.83
CA LEU A 82 15.16 -11.52 14.76
C LEU A 82 15.70 -11.28 13.34
N LEU A 83 15.04 -11.87 12.32
CA LEU A 83 15.40 -11.63 10.92
C LEU A 83 15.28 -10.15 10.53
N ALA A 84 14.23 -9.48 10.98
CA ALA A 84 14.06 -8.05 10.74
C ALA A 84 15.15 -7.23 11.44
N ALA A 85 15.52 -7.59 12.66
CA ALA A 85 16.61 -6.94 13.42
C ALA A 85 17.97 -7.13 12.73
N LEU A 86 18.28 -8.34 12.27
CA LEU A 86 19.50 -8.64 11.51
C LEU A 86 19.55 -7.88 10.18
N ASN A 87 18.45 -7.88 9.44
CA ASN A 87 18.34 -7.11 8.20
C ASN A 87 18.50 -5.61 8.48
N HIS A 88 17.89 -5.12 9.56
CA HIS A 88 18.05 -3.72 9.95
C HIS A 88 19.51 -3.36 10.29
N GLN A 89 20.23 -4.25 11.00
CA GLN A 89 21.64 -4.02 11.28
C GLN A 89 22.51 -4.00 10.00
N ARG A 90 22.18 -4.84 9.02
CA ARG A 90 22.89 -4.93 7.74
C ARG A 90 22.47 -3.86 6.73
N SER A 91 21.30 -3.28 6.91
CA SER A 91 20.78 -2.24 6.01
C SER A 91 21.58 -0.93 6.16
N PRO A 92 21.87 -0.23 5.05
CA PRO A 92 22.50 1.07 5.10
C PRO A 92 21.63 2.05 5.88
N LYS A 93 22.26 2.83 6.79
CA LYS A 93 21.54 3.76 7.69
C LYS A 93 21.27 5.11 7.04
N HIS A 94 22.03 5.46 5.99
CA HIS A 94 21.89 6.69 5.25
C HIS A 94 21.36 6.38 3.87
N LEU A 95 20.14 6.85 3.58
CA LEU A 95 19.48 6.72 2.30
C LEU A 95 19.35 8.08 1.66
N VAL A 96 19.58 8.16 0.35
CA VAL A 96 19.43 9.38 -0.44
C VAL A 96 18.38 9.14 -1.52
N SER A 97 17.48 10.09 -1.72
CA SER A 97 16.55 10.04 -2.84
C SER A 97 17.34 10.28 -4.12
N GLY A 98 17.43 9.29 -4.97
CA GLY A 98 18.16 9.38 -6.23
C GLY A 98 17.92 8.17 -7.11
N HIS A 99 17.96 8.40 -8.42
CA HIS A 99 17.87 7.34 -9.42
C HIS A 99 19.20 6.59 -9.46
N ASN A 100 19.12 5.31 -9.31
CA ASN A 100 20.05 4.20 -9.59
C ASN A 100 21.56 4.33 -9.34
N ASP A 101 22.20 5.51 -9.42
CA ASP A 101 23.64 5.66 -9.15
C ASP A 101 23.93 6.95 -8.38
N ILE A 102 24.40 6.78 -7.16
CA ILE A 102 24.97 7.90 -6.42
C ILE A 102 26.35 8.13 -7.03
N PRO A 103 26.61 9.27 -7.69
CA PRO A 103 27.92 9.54 -8.28
C PRO A 103 29.00 9.46 -7.22
N ALA A 104 30.13 8.81 -7.56
CA ALA A 104 31.29 8.72 -6.67
C ALA A 104 31.69 10.12 -6.23
N THR A 105 31.92 10.29 -4.92
CA THR A 105 32.34 11.57 -4.35
C THR A 105 33.62 12.06 -5.07
N PRO A 106 33.64 13.29 -5.60
CA PRO A 106 34.82 13.81 -6.26
C PRO A 106 36.05 13.72 -5.36
N THR A 107 37.20 13.34 -5.91
CA THR A 107 38.46 13.12 -5.16
C THR A 107 38.99 14.35 -4.42
N TRP A 108 38.51 15.54 -4.77
CA TRP A 108 38.87 16.81 -4.11
C TRP A 108 38.03 17.07 -2.84
N MET A 109 36.94 16.33 -2.65
CA MET A 109 36.10 16.42 -1.46
C MET A 109 36.60 15.40 -0.44
N ILE A 110 37.73 15.72 0.21
CA ILE A 110 38.33 14.90 1.26
C ILE A 110 37.53 15.09 2.55
N ALA A 111 36.33 14.49 2.63
CA ALA A 111 35.71 14.18 3.88
C ALA A 111 36.18 12.77 4.30
N LYS A 112 36.36 12.54 5.62
CA LYS A 112 36.57 11.18 6.12
C LYS A 112 35.54 10.27 5.50
N PRO A 113 35.91 9.14 4.88
CA PRO A 113 34.96 8.27 4.20
C PRO A 113 33.94 7.77 5.25
N GLY A 114 32.77 8.40 5.25
CA GLY A 114 31.60 7.89 5.91
C GLY A 114 31.05 6.71 5.12
N PRO A 115 30.17 5.88 5.69
CA PRO A 115 29.51 4.83 4.93
C PRO A 115 28.79 5.47 3.72
N ASN A 116 29.05 4.97 2.53
CA ASN A 116 28.41 5.47 1.32
C ASN A 116 26.87 5.39 1.49
N PRO A 117 26.15 6.49 1.24
CA PRO A 117 24.70 6.45 1.28
C PRO A 117 24.18 5.49 0.19
N ALA A 118 23.13 4.77 0.48
CA ALA A 118 22.47 3.90 -0.48
C ALA A 118 21.26 4.61 -1.11
N PRO A 119 20.88 4.29 -2.36
CA PRO A 119 19.67 4.84 -2.95
C PRO A 119 18.43 4.37 -2.20
N LEU A 120 17.51 5.29 -1.94
CA LEU A 120 16.21 4.97 -1.39
C LEU A 120 15.41 4.22 -2.45
N ARG A 121 15.14 2.94 -2.20
CA ARG A 121 14.32 2.12 -3.09
C ARG A 121 12.84 2.35 -2.74
N LEU A 122 12.17 3.11 -3.58
CA LEU A 122 10.73 3.27 -3.50
C LEU A 122 10.04 2.12 -4.24
N PRO A 123 8.89 1.63 -3.75
CA PRO A 123 8.11 0.61 -4.45
C PRO A 123 7.54 1.13 -5.78
N ALA A 124 7.27 2.44 -5.88
CA ALA A 124 6.86 3.11 -7.11
C ALA A 124 8.06 3.86 -7.69
N HIS A 125 8.40 3.57 -8.95
CA HIS A 125 9.52 4.17 -9.68
C HIS A 125 9.11 5.42 -10.48
N GLY A 126 7.83 5.52 -10.83
CA GLY A 126 7.28 6.65 -11.57
C GLY A 126 5.82 6.41 -11.97
N VAL A 127 5.23 7.44 -12.56
CA VAL A 127 3.87 7.40 -13.14
C VAL A 127 4.00 7.69 -14.63
N GLY A 128 3.48 6.79 -15.47
CA GLY A 128 3.44 6.94 -16.92
C GLY A 128 2.43 8.01 -17.35
N ARG A 129 2.50 8.48 -18.60
CA ARG A 129 1.53 9.42 -19.18
C ARG A 129 0.10 8.87 -19.22
N ASP A 130 -0.02 7.57 -19.22
CA ASP A 130 -1.27 6.80 -19.17
C ASP A 130 -1.84 6.63 -17.74
N GLY A 131 -1.21 7.23 -16.73
CA GLY A 131 -1.60 7.10 -15.33
C GLY A 131 -1.17 5.79 -14.67
N LEU A 132 -0.45 4.93 -15.37
CA LEU A 132 0.05 3.67 -14.81
C LEU A 132 1.26 3.93 -13.90
N ILE A 133 1.25 3.28 -12.74
CA ILE A 133 2.33 3.36 -11.76
C ILE A 133 3.33 2.24 -12.04
N GLU A 134 4.59 2.61 -12.20
CA GLU A 134 5.69 1.70 -12.45
C GLU A 134 6.26 1.18 -11.14
N LEU A 135 6.26 -0.15 -10.99
CA LEU A 135 6.74 -0.83 -9.79
C LEU A 135 8.10 -1.53 -10.04
N GLY A 136 8.81 -1.16 -11.09
CA GLY A 136 10.08 -1.79 -11.47
C GLY A 136 9.93 -3.28 -11.77
N ASN A 137 10.67 -4.10 -11.05
CA ASN A 137 10.63 -5.57 -11.20
C ASN A 137 9.27 -6.17 -10.77
N ASP A 138 8.52 -5.45 -9.99
CA ASP A 138 7.22 -5.89 -9.47
C ASP A 138 6.07 -5.65 -10.46
N GLY A 139 6.35 -5.02 -11.59
CA GLY A 139 5.39 -4.84 -12.66
C GLY A 139 4.83 -3.43 -12.78
N VAL A 140 3.56 -3.36 -13.17
CA VAL A 140 2.81 -2.11 -13.29
C VAL A 140 1.52 -2.19 -12.50
N ALA A 141 1.06 -1.06 -11.99
CA ALA A 141 -0.23 -0.94 -11.33
C ALA A 141 -1.09 0.12 -12.01
N ALA A 142 -2.35 -0.23 -12.24
CA ALA A 142 -3.39 0.69 -12.67
C ALA A 142 -4.30 0.98 -11.49
N VAL A 143 -4.64 2.24 -11.27
CA VAL A 143 -5.49 2.69 -10.16
C VAL A 143 -6.72 3.39 -10.69
N ALA A 144 -7.87 3.02 -10.17
CA ALA A 144 -9.13 3.70 -10.47
C ALA A 144 -9.82 4.15 -9.18
N GLU A 145 -10.44 5.30 -9.22
CA GLU A 145 -11.37 5.77 -8.19
C GLU A 145 -12.73 5.14 -8.41
N VAL A 146 -13.33 4.63 -7.33
CA VAL A 146 -14.63 3.97 -7.37
C VAL A 146 -15.61 4.74 -6.52
N SER A 147 -16.78 5.07 -7.08
CA SER A 147 -17.85 5.68 -6.31
C SER A 147 -18.43 4.73 -5.27
N THR A 148 -19.23 5.24 -4.36
CA THR A 148 -19.93 4.45 -3.35
C THR A 148 -21.44 4.48 -3.56
N VAL A 149 -22.13 3.42 -3.12
CA VAL A 149 -23.60 3.39 -3.07
C VAL A 149 -24.06 3.35 -1.62
N SER A 150 -25.21 3.95 -1.34
CA SER A 150 -25.84 3.91 -0.03
C SER A 150 -26.55 2.56 0.16
N PHE A 151 -25.77 1.52 0.46
CA PHE A 151 -26.28 0.14 0.58
C PHE A 151 -27.39 0.00 1.65
N ALA A 152 -27.21 0.66 2.80
CA ALA A 152 -28.16 0.58 3.90
C ALA A 152 -29.53 1.24 3.62
N LEU A 153 -29.62 2.11 2.59
CA LEU A 153 -30.84 2.77 2.17
C LEU A 153 -31.58 1.99 1.07
N ARG A 154 -31.08 0.82 0.68
CA ARG A 154 -31.69 -0.04 -0.33
C ARG A 154 -32.63 -1.04 0.32
N THR A 155 -33.63 -1.47 -0.46
CA THR A 155 -34.48 -2.58 -0.05
C THR A 155 -33.70 -3.89 0.03
N PRO A 156 -34.17 -4.92 0.78
CA PRO A 156 -33.48 -6.21 0.86
C PRO A 156 -33.21 -6.85 -0.50
N ASP A 157 -34.16 -6.80 -1.43
CA ASP A 157 -34.03 -7.37 -2.78
C ASP A 157 -32.97 -6.63 -3.60
N GLU A 158 -32.88 -5.28 -3.45
CA GLU A 158 -31.84 -4.48 -4.09
C GLU A 158 -30.46 -4.78 -3.47
N GLN A 159 -30.38 -4.97 -2.14
CA GLN A 159 -29.14 -5.35 -1.46
C GLN A 159 -28.64 -6.71 -1.97
N ASP A 160 -29.53 -7.70 -2.08
CA ASP A 160 -29.20 -9.02 -2.62
C ASP A 160 -28.75 -8.95 -4.09
N ALA A 161 -29.38 -8.12 -4.89
CA ALA A 161 -28.96 -7.88 -6.26
C ALA A 161 -27.56 -7.24 -6.35
N LEU A 162 -27.26 -6.24 -5.52
CA LEU A 162 -25.94 -5.62 -5.45
C LEU A 162 -24.86 -6.62 -5.02
N VAL A 163 -25.14 -7.43 -4.01
CA VAL A 163 -24.22 -8.49 -3.55
C VAL A 163 -23.98 -9.51 -4.65
N ALA A 164 -25.02 -9.94 -5.37
CA ALA A 164 -24.89 -10.88 -6.47
C ALA A 164 -24.03 -10.32 -7.63
N VAL A 165 -24.18 -9.03 -7.98
CA VAL A 165 -23.35 -8.39 -9.00
C VAL A 165 -21.90 -8.28 -8.54
N PHE A 166 -21.68 -7.84 -7.31
CA PHE A 166 -20.33 -7.76 -6.73
C PHE A 166 -19.65 -9.14 -6.67
N GLY A 167 -20.40 -10.18 -6.30
CA GLY A 167 -19.93 -11.56 -6.32
C GLY A 167 -19.54 -12.06 -7.72
N ARG A 168 -20.30 -11.69 -8.75
CA ARG A 168 -19.93 -11.99 -10.15
C ARG A 168 -18.63 -11.31 -10.55
N TRP A 169 -18.45 -10.04 -10.17
CA TRP A 169 -17.19 -9.34 -10.41
C TRP A 169 -16.01 -10.03 -9.69
N LEU A 170 -16.15 -10.38 -8.40
CA LEU A 170 -15.10 -11.10 -7.68
C LEU A 170 -14.74 -12.44 -8.34
N ASN A 171 -15.73 -13.18 -8.83
CA ASN A 171 -15.52 -14.45 -9.51
C ASN A 171 -14.91 -14.30 -10.92
N SER A 172 -15.00 -13.11 -11.52
CA SER A 172 -14.39 -12.83 -12.83
C SER A 172 -12.91 -12.43 -12.72
N LEU A 173 -12.39 -12.21 -11.49
CA LEU A 173 -11.01 -11.78 -11.30
C LEU A 173 -10.03 -12.86 -11.77
N SER A 174 -9.24 -12.55 -12.79
CA SER A 174 -8.19 -13.42 -13.34
C SER A 174 -6.84 -13.27 -12.62
N GLY A 175 -6.74 -12.39 -11.63
CA GLY A 175 -5.54 -12.11 -10.86
C GLY A 175 -5.83 -11.20 -9.66
N PRO A 176 -4.82 -10.84 -8.86
CA PRO A 176 -5.01 -10.05 -7.65
C PRO A 176 -5.59 -8.66 -7.96
N ALA A 177 -6.54 -8.24 -7.13
CA ALA A 177 -7.10 -6.91 -7.10
C ALA A 177 -7.10 -6.42 -5.65
N GLN A 178 -6.82 -5.14 -5.44
CA GLN A 178 -6.85 -4.52 -4.12
C GLN A 178 -7.90 -3.43 -4.09
N ILE A 179 -8.76 -3.46 -3.09
CA ILE A 179 -9.68 -2.37 -2.76
C ILE A 179 -9.05 -1.61 -1.58
N LEU A 180 -8.67 -0.37 -1.83
CA LEU A 180 -8.10 0.51 -0.82
C LEU A 180 -9.13 1.57 -0.45
N VAL A 181 -9.43 1.66 0.84
CA VAL A 181 -10.29 2.73 1.39
C VAL A 181 -9.42 3.64 2.23
N ARG A 182 -9.40 4.93 1.88
CA ARG A 182 -8.65 5.93 2.62
C ARG A 182 -9.51 7.14 2.97
N ALA A 183 -9.09 7.89 3.97
CA ALA A 183 -9.62 9.22 4.26
C ALA A 183 -8.74 10.26 3.55
N GLU A 184 -9.37 11.17 2.83
CA GLU A 184 -8.73 12.28 2.14
C GLU A 184 -9.22 13.59 2.76
N ARG A 185 -8.33 14.54 2.97
CA ARG A 185 -8.71 15.89 3.42
C ARG A 185 -9.43 16.61 2.30
N VAL A 186 -10.53 17.26 2.66
CA VAL A 186 -11.29 18.09 1.72
C VAL A 186 -10.84 19.54 1.88
N ASP A 187 -10.26 20.09 0.83
CA ASP A 187 -9.99 21.52 0.74
C ASP A 187 -11.19 22.24 0.10
N LEU A 188 -11.79 23.15 0.85
CA LEU A 188 -12.92 23.96 0.40
C LEU A 188 -12.50 25.34 -0.14
N SER A 189 -11.21 25.65 -0.17
CA SER A 189 -10.71 26.98 -0.54
C SER A 189 -11.17 27.42 -1.93
N GLU A 190 -11.08 26.53 -2.92
CA GLU A 190 -11.55 26.80 -4.28
C GLU A 190 -13.07 26.99 -4.35
N THR A 191 -13.83 26.14 -3.64
CA THR A 191 -15.29 26.25 -3.59
C THR A 191 -15.73 27.57 -2.95
N ILE A 192 -15.05 27.98 -1.88
CA ILE A 192 -15.31 29.26 -1.19
C ILE A 192 -14.99 30.42 -2.11
N ALA A 193 -13.84 30.40 -2.80
CA ALA A 193 -13.45 31.44 -3.75
C ALA A 193 -14.47 31.55 -4.90
N ASN A 194 -14.85 30.42 -5.51
CA ASN A 194 -15.84 30.39 -6.59
C ASN A 194 -17.21 30.93 -6.16
N LEU A 195 -17.65 30.66 -4.92
CA LEU A 195 -18.89 31.24 -4.37
C LEU A 195 -18.78 32.75 -4.18
N GLN A 196 -17.64 33.25 -3.69
CA GLN A 196 -17.40 34.69 -3.48
C GLN A 196 -17.31 35.43 -4.80
N ASP A 197 -16.58 34.93 -5.77
CA ASP A 197 -16.38 35.52 -7.09
C ASP A 197 -17.69 35.53 -7.91
N GLY A 198 -18.44 34.40 -7.86
CA GLY A 198 -19.72 34.26 -8.54
C GLY A 198 -20.85 35.05 -7.91
N ALA A 199 -20.76 35.49 -6.65
CA ALA A 199 -21.81 36.15 -5.93
C ALA A 199 -22.26 37.47 -6.61
N SER A 200 -21.31 38.21 -7.19
CA SER A 200 -21.58 39.48 -7.87
C SER A 200 -22.36 39.32 -9.19
N GLN A 201 -22.39 38.14 -9.77
CA GLN A 201 -23.07 37.83 -11.05
C GLN A 201 -24.50 37.33 -10.84
N LEU A 202 -24.92 37.15 -9.60
CA LEU A 202 -26.25 36.63 -9.28
C LEU A 202 -27.34 37.68 -9.55
N PRO A 203 -28.50 37.28 -10.11
CA PRO A 203 -29.52 38.22 -10.59
C PRO A 203 -30.31 38.95 -9.49
N HIS A 204 -30.16 38.50 -8.23
CA HIS A 204 -30.94 39.08 -7.13
C HIS A 204 -30.06 39.30 -5.89
N PRO A 205 -30.18 40.49 -5.22
CA PRO A 205 -29.35 40.83 -4.05
C PRO A 205 -29.44 39.82 -2.89
N ALA A 206 -30.62 39.21 -2.69
CA ALA A 206 -30.77 38.17 -1.66
C ALA A 206 -29.94 36.91 -1.95
N LEU A 207 -29.77 36.57 -3.23
CA LEU A 207 -28.90 35.43 -3.62
C LEU A 207 -27.43 35.79 -3.41
N THR A 208 -27.03 37.02 -3.69
CA THR A 208 -25.68 37.52 -3.41
C THR A 208 -25.36 37.44 -1.91
N ALA A 209 -26.30 37.93 -1.07
CA ALA A 209 -26.15 37.82 0.38
C ALA A 209 -26.03 36.33 0.85
N ALA A 210 -26.92 35.48 0.35
CA ALA A 210 -26.90 34.06 0.69
C ALA A 210 -25.59 33.35 0.25
N ALA A 211 -25.04 33.72 -0.93
CA ALA A 211 -23.75 33.17 -1.39
C ALA A 211 -22.60 33.57 -0.46
N HIS A 212 -22.54 34.84 -0.03
CA HIS A 212 -21.54 35.31 0.92
C HIS A 212 -21.70 34.64 2.30
N GLU A 213 -22.91 34.50 2.82
CA GLU A 213 -23.16 33.80 4.08
C GLU A 213 -22.76 32.32 3.99
N HIS A 214 -23.08 31.68 2.88
CA HIS A 214 -22.69 30.26 2.67
C HIS A 214 -21.18 30.12 2.57
N ALA A 215 -20.49 31.00 1.85
CA ALA A 215 -19.03 31.01 1.78
C ALA A 215 -18.39 31.20 3.17
N ALA A 216 -18.93 32.14 3.99
CA ALA A 216 -18.48 32.36 5.36
C ALA A 216 -18.73 31.13 6.26
N PHE A 217 -19.87 30.46 6.09
CA PHE A 217 -20.19 29.23 6.80
C PHE A 217 -19.20 28.10 6.47
N LEU A 218 -18.92 27.89 5.18
CA LEU A 218 -17.95 26.86 4.74
C LEU A 218 -16.55 27.18 5.27
N ALA A 219 -16.11 28.44 5.23
CA ALA A 219 -14.84 28.88 5.81
C ALA A 219 -14.79 28.60 7.32
N GLY A 220 -15.88 28.87 8.02
CA GLY A 220 -16.01 28.62 9.46
C GLY A 220 -15.96 27.12 9.80
N ILE A 221 -16.51 26.24 8.99
CA ILE A 221 -16.42 24.79 9.18
C ILE A 221 -14.98 24.32 8.92
N SER A 222 -14.38 24.73 7.79
CA SER A 222 -13.02 24.37 7.41
C SER A 222 -11.97 24.79 8.46
N ALA A 223 -12.19 25.95 9.11
CA ALA A 223 -11.28 26.43 10.16
C ALA A 223 -11.40 25.65 11.48
N ARG A 224 -12.54 25.04 11.77
CA ARG A 224 -12.82 24.36 13.04
C ARG A 224 -12.70 22.85 12.99
N HIS A 225 -12.80 22.25 11.81
CA HIS A 225 -12.86 20.81 11.63
C HIS A 225 -11.94 20.37 10.48
N ASP A 226 -11.22 19.28 10.69
CA ASP A 226 -10.57 18.55 9.61
C ASP A 226 -11.65 17.79 8.83
N LEU A 227 -12.03 18.34 7.68
CA LEU A 227 -13.01 17.73 6.80
C LEU A 227 -12.37 16.56 6.07
N LEU A 228 -12.95 15.38 6.22
CA LEU A 228 -12.45 14.16 5.59
C LEU A 228 -13.50 13.58 4.65
N ARG A 229 -13.06 13.18 3.46
CA ARG A 229 -13.83 12.41 2.49
C ARG A 229 -13.30 11.00 2.41
N ARG A 230 -14.20 10.03 2.35
CA ARG A 230 -13.81 8.65 2.04
C ARG A 230 -13.55 8.51 0.55
N GLN A 231 -12.36 8.07 0.19
CA GLN A 231 -12.00 7.70 -1.16
C GLN A 231 -11.84 6.18 -1.24
N VAL A 232 -12.46 5.57 -2.25
CA VAL A 232 -12.33 4.13 -2.53
C VAL A 232 -11.56 3.98 -3.84
N LEU A 233 -10.49 3.22 -3.79
CA LEU A 233 -9.61 2.97 -4.92
C LEU A 233 -9.60 1.48 -5.24
N LEU A 234 -9.66 1.16 -6.53
CA LEU A 234 -9.42 -0.17 -7.05
C LEU A 234 -8.05 -0.19 -7.70
N VAL A 235 -7.18 -1.06 -7.22
CA VAL A 235 -5.80 -1.22 -7.71
C VAL A 235 -5.67 -2.59 -8.37
N ILE A 236 -5.27 -2.59 -9.62
CA ILE A 236 -4.93 -3.79 -10.39
C ILE A 236 -3.44 -3.79 -10.66
N ARG A 237 -2.76 -4.83 -10.20
CA ARG A 237 -1.33 -5.01 -10.42
C ARG A 237 -1.09 -6.16 -11.38
N GLU A 238 -0.18 -5.94 -12.36
CA GLU A 238 0.24 -6.93 -13.33
C GLU A 238 1.76 -7.09 -13.34
N PRO A 239 2.27 -8.31 -13.22
CA PRO A 239 3.70 -8.56 -13.29
C PRO A 239 4.21 -8.39 -14.72
N VAL A 240 5.44 -7.90 -14.85
CA VAL A 240 6.16 -7.86 -16.13
C VAL A 240 6.77 -9.21 -16.39
N THR A 241 6.32 -9.88 -17.47
CA THR A 241 6.83 -11.19 -17.90
C THR A 241 7.24 -11.14 -19.37
N GLY A 242 8.46 -11.59 -19.69
CA GLY A 242 8.98 -11.67 -21.08
C GLY A 242 9.50 -10.35 -21.66
N THR A 243 9.95 -10.38 -22.92
CA THR A 243 10.63 -9.27 -23.63
C THR A 243 9.73 -8.07 -23.95
N HIS A 244 8.43 -8.27 -24.17
CA HIS A 244 7.41 -7.21 -24.32
C HIS A 244 6.60 -7.03 -23.03
N GLY A 245 7.21 -7.38 -21.90
CA GLY A 245 6.51 -7.60 -20.65
C GLY A 245 5.77 -6.38 -20.13
N ARG A 246 6.33 -5.17 -20.28
CA ARG A 246 5.76 -3.95 -19.71
C ARG A 246 4.50 -3.48 -20.43
N GLU A 247 4.53 -3.37 -21.77
CA GLU A 247 3.37 -2.96 -22.57
C GLU A 247 2.23 -3.99 -22.44
N ALA A 248 2.59 -5.27 -22.47
CA ALA A 248 1.62 -6.34 -22.28
C ALA A 248 1.01 -6.32 -20.85
N ALA A 249 1.80 -6.07 -19.82
CA ALA A 249 1.30 -5.92 -18.45
C ALA A 249 0.41 -4.69 -18.31
N ALA A 250 0.79 -3.55 -18.89
CA ALA A 250 -0.01 -2.33 -18.94
C ALA A 250 -1.37 -2.59 -19.61
N ALA A 251 -1.35 -3.20 -20.79
CA ALA A 251 -2.57 -3.53 -21.51
C ALA A 251 -3.48 -4.53 -20.76
N ARG A 252 -2.89 -5.48 -20.01
CA ARG A 252 -3.68 -6.39 -19.16
C ARG A 252 -4.32 -5.64 -17.98
N ALA A 253 -3.55 -4.78 -17.29
CA ALA A 253 -4.05 -3.99 -16.17
C ALA A 253 -5.24 -3.11 -16.60
N LEU A 254 -5.11 -2.40 -17.70
CA LEU A 254 -6.18 -1.55 -18.25
C LEU A 254 -7.41 -2.36 -18.63
N ARG A 255 -7.25 -3.49 -19.35
CA ARG A 255 -8.39 -4.36 -19.70
C ARG A 255 -9.14 -4.88 -18.48
N ARG A 256 -8.42 -5.29 -17.43
CA ARG A 256 -9.04 -5.74 -16.17
C ARG A 256 -9.79 -4.62 -15.45
N LEU A 257 -9.29 -3.38 -15.50
CA LEU A 257 -10.03 -2.23 -14.98
C LEU A 257 -11.28 -1.93 -15.81
N ASP A 258 -11.19 -1.98 -17.13
CA ASP A 258 -12.36 -1.81 -18.02
C ASP A 258 -13.43 -2.88 -17.78
N GLU A 259 -13.02 -4.11 -17.55
CA GLU A 259 -13.93 -5.21 -17.20
C GLU A 259 -14.58 -4.96 -15.84
N ALA A 260 -13.79 -4.56 -14.83
CA ALA A 260 -14.31 -4.18 -13.53
C ALA A 260 -15.31 -3.02 -13.64
N ALA A 261 -14.99 -1.98 -14.44
CA ALA A 261 -15.87 -0.84 -14.67
C ALA A 261 -17.21 -1.26 -15.25
N ARG A 262 -17.20 -2.13 -16.28
CA ARG A 262 -18.44 -2.63 -16.90
C ARG A 262 -19.30 -3.44 -15.92
N LEU A 263 -18.69 -4.34 -15.15
CA LEU A 263 -19.42 -5.18 -14.20
C LEU A 263 -19.94 -4.37 -13.00
N LEU A 264 -19.11 -3.49 -12.43
CA LEU A 264 -19.48 -2.70 -11.25
C LEU A 264 -20.49 -1.58 -11.59
N ASN A 265 -20.52 -1.11 -12.85
CA ASN A 265 -21.53 -0.15 -13.30
C ASN A 265 -22.96 -0.71 -13.16
N ALA A 266 -23.14 -2.01 -13.29
CA ALA A 266 -24.41 -2.67 -13.04
C ALA A 266 -24.89 -2.57 -11.58
N CYS A 267 -23.98 -2.27 -10.64
CA CYS A 267 -24.29 -1.93 -9.23
C CYS A 267 -24.53 -0.43 -9.01
N GLY A 268 -24.51 0.39 -10.07
CA GLY A 268 -24.53 1.85 -9.96
C GLY A 268 -23.22 2.44 -9.43
N LEU A 269 -22.13 1.68 -9.46
CA LEU A 269 -20.78 2.14 -9.13
C LEU A 269 -20.09 2.68 -10.38
N THR A 270 -19.52 3.88 -10.28
CA THR A 270 -18.68 4.44 -11.33
C THR A 270 -17.22 4.14 -11.01
N VAL A 271 -16.51 3.57 -11.96
CA VAL A 271 -15.07 3.29 -11.88
C VAL A 271 -14.36 4.23 -12.85
N ARG A 272 -13.52 5.12 -12.34
CA ARG A 272 -12.78 6.11 -13.12
C ARG A 272 -11.29 5.86 -12.98
N LEU A 273 -10.65 5.50 -14.10
CA LEU A 273 -9.19 5.36 -14.16
C LEU A 273 -8.54 6.72 -13.82
N LEU A 274 -7.51 6.71 -13.00
CA LEU A 274 -6.73 7.89 -12.71
C LEU A 274 -5.79 8.18 -13.89
N ASP A 275 -5.77 9.42 -14.34
CA ASP A 275 -4.76 9.92 -15.27
C ASP A 275 -3.41 10.14 -14.56
N ALA A 276 -2.40 10.56 -15.31
CA ALA A 276 -1.05 10.74 -14.77
C ALA A 276 -1.02 11.75 -13.62
N SER A 277 -1.75 12.86 -13.72
CA SER A 277 -1.80 13.91 -12.72
C SER A 277 -2.49 13.45 -11.44
N ALA A 278 -3.64 12.79 -11.57
CA ALA A 278 -4.39 12.24 -10.45
C ALA A 278 -3.65 11.09 -9.76
N ALA A 279 -2.98 10.21 -10.51
CA ALA A 279 -2.17 9.14 -9.95
C ALA A 279 -0.96 9.68 -9.18
N HIS A 280 -0.31 10.72 -9.69
CA HIS A 280 0.80 11.39 -9.00
C HIS A 280 0.31 12.08 -7.71
N ALA A 281 -0.78 12.85 -7.80
CA ALA A 281 -1.38 13.50 -6.63
C ALA A 281 -1.80 12.47 -5.56
N LEU A 282 -2.35 11.32 -5.98
CA LEU A 282 -2.68 10.22 -5.08
C LEU A 282 -1.44 9.69 -4.36
N LEU A 283 -0.36 9.41 -5.08
CA LEU A 283 0.89 8.91 -4.47
C LEU A 283 1.46 9.95 -3.49
N THR A 284 1.52 11.21 -3.88
CA THR A 284 1.98 12.30 -3.01
C THR A 284 1.16 12.37 -1.73
N ALA A 285 -0.16 12.33 -1.83
CA ALA A 285 -1.06 12.35 -0.69
C ALA A 285 -0.98 11.07 0.19
N CYS A 286 -0.53 9.94 -0.37
CA CYS A 286 -0.26 8.73 0.40
C CYS A 286 1.06 8.82 1.19
N PHE A 287 2.08 9.49 0.63
CA PHE A 287 3.37 9.68 1.30
C PHE A 287 3.34 10.83 2.31
N ASP A 288 2.65 11.91 1.98
CA ASP A 288 2.46 13.07 2.86
C ASP A 288 1.00 13.54 2.84
N PRO A 289 0.17 13.03 3.76
CA PRO A 289 -1.24 13.42 3.84
C PRO A 289 -1.45 14.90 4.22
N THR A 290 -0.41 15.59 4.65
CA THR A 290 -0.47 17.01 5.05
C THR A 290 -0.05 17.96 3.95
N ALA A 291 0.66 17.47 2.95
CA ALA A 291 1.05 18.27 1.79
C ALA A 291 -0.17 18.52 0.88
N PRO A 292 -0.39 19.77 0.43
CA PRO A 292 -1.40 20.01 -0.58
C PRO A 292 -1.01 19.29 -1.88
N PRO A 293 -1.98 18.76 -2.64
CA PRO A 293 -1.70 18.17 -3.94
C PRO A 293 -1.01 19.21 -4.84
N LEU A 294 0.08 18.81 -5.49
CA LEU A 294 0.80 19.69 -6.42
C LEU A 294 -0.14 20.06 -7.57
N ALA A 295 -0.39 21.35 -7.72
CA ALA A 295 -1.27 21.89 -8.76
C ALA A 295 -0.65 21.88 -10.17
N SER A 296 0.58 21.36 -10.34
CA SER A 296 1.25 21.40 -11.64
C SER A 296 0.81 20.23 -12.52
N THR A 297 0.42 20.54 -13.74
CA THR A 297 0.08 19.57 -14.78
C THR A 297 1.30 19.03 -15.51
N ASP A 298 2.47 19.64 -15.34
CA ASP A 298 3.72 19.27 -16.00
C ASP A 298 4.63 18.52 -15.02
N PHE A 299 4.54 17.20 -15.06
CA PHE A 299 5.48 16.33 -14.35
C PHE A 299 6.55 15.84 -15.31
N ALA A 300 7.81 15.97 -14.88
CA ALA A 300 8.92 15.36 -15.60
C ALA A 300 8.78 13.84 -15.58
N MET A 301 8.99 13.20 -16.74
CA MET A 301 8.99 11.74 -16.85
C MET A 301 10.20 11.15 -16.14
N PRO A 302 10.15 9.90 -15.67
CA PRO A 302 11.32 9.22 -15.16
C PRO A 302 12.47 9.25 -16.20
N GLY A 303 13.59 9.87 -15.83
CA GLY A 303 14.74 10.05 -16.72
C GLY A 303 14.71 11.27 -17.64
N GLU A 304 13.67 12.10 -17.60
CA GLU A 304 13.58 13.36 -18.31
C GLU A 304 14.47 14.42 -17.63
N VAL A 305 15.26 15.14 -18.44
CA VAL A 305 16.07 16.26 -17.95
C VAL A 305 15.17 17.47 -17.75
N ILE A 306 15.02 17.91 -16.51
CA ILE A 306 14.29 19.12 -16.18
C ILE A 306 15.14 20.32 -16.61
N THR A 307 14.81 20.90 -17.75
CA THR A 307 15.37 22.20 -18.16
C THR A 307 14.48 23.29 -17.55
N ARG A 308 15.12 24.25 -16.86
CA ARG A 308 14.42 25.42 -16.33
C ARG A 308 13.85 26.19 -17.51
N GLY A 309 12.53 26.22 -17.66
CA GLY A 309 11.88 27.03 -18.69
C GLY A 309 12.25 28.50 -18.46
N GLU A 310 12.84 29.12 -19.47
CA GLU A 310 13.06 30.57 -19.54
C GLU A 310 11.70 31.25 -19.69
N ASN A 311 11.03 31.50 -18.58
CA ASN A 311 9.96 32.50 -18.53
C ASN A 311 10.01 33.18 -17.16
N TRP A 312 10.73 34.27 -17.14
CA TRP A 312 10.66 35.32 -16.15
C TRP A 312 9.87 36.49 -16.71
#